data_611d9febec476a2e6c67a0176f40ffae
#
_entry.id   611d9febec476a2e6c67a0176f40ffae
#
_cell.length_a   1.000
_cell.length_b   1.000
_cell.length_c   1.000
_cell.angle_alpha   90.00
_cell.angle_beta   90.00
_cell.angle_gamma   90.00
#
_symmetry.space_group_name_H-M   'P 1'
#
loop_
_entity.id
_entity.type
_entity.pdbx_description
1 polymer ?
#
loop_
_entity_poly.entity_id
_entity_poly.type
_entity_poly.pdbx_seq_one_letter_code
_entity_poly.pdbx_strand_id
1 'polypeptide(L)'
;MKTLVLDLETTVQKLNGKIDNSPFNPENKCVSAHFGWLGEDTVDEVTNLVFHHNEKEVPDSPQLMREALEQADVLVAHNAKFDILWLTAMGMPIPPLIRCTMINEYILAKGQRTKLSLKETAQRRVSTQKKSDLVDDLFKSGVGFEAMSLHDVVIPYAEADVQSCAEVYISQLKDLDKTQNQSLNPIVVLMNEMLEFLVECETNGVKIDLDVLSDIGKEFQDEYDVLSKRLDELVEQVMGDTVVNLNSGADMSQVIYSRKVTNRDAHIQTFNIGTDADGKSLYPPRMNKAEFTKAVRSTTKVIQKTTVECCPECDGRGLIQKYKQITRQKNNIKYKVAGGAYQNQSKCPSCLGVGAFYNPTGQVAGLKLTPFGAQYASVNGFKTDKTTTVSYTHLTLPTIYS
;
A
#
# COMPACT_ATOMS: atom_id res chain seq x y z
N MET A 1 -33.40 12.13 -23.35
CA MET A 1 -31.97 12.34 -23.06
C MET A 1 -31.25 11.07 -23.43
N LYS A 2 -30.25 11.17 -24.30
CA LYS A 2 -29.39 10.04 -24.65
C LYS A 2 -28.31 9.88 -23.57
N THR A 3 -28.30 8.77 -22.89
CA THR A 3 -27.36 8.48 -21.82
C THR A 3 -26.33 7.45 -22.28
N LEU A 4 -25.05 7.81 -22.21
CA LEU A 4 -23.92 6.95 -22.54
C LEU A 4 -23.32 6.42 -21.25
N VAL A 5 -23.16 5.11 -21.12
CA VAL A 5 -22.42 4.47 -20.03
C VAL A 5 -21.03 4.09 -20.54
N LEU A 6 -19.99 4.52 -19.87
CA LEU A 6 -18.59 4.40 -20.32
C LEU A 6 -17.72 3.78 -19.23
N ASP A 7 -16.73 3.02 -19.67
CA ASP A 7 -15.60 2.53 -18.88
C ASP A 7 -14.31 2.56 -19.71
N LEU A 8 -13.18 2.98 -19.12
CA LEU A 8 -11.88 3.10 -19.77
C LEU A 8 -10.86 2.17 -19.12
N GLU A 9 -10.16 1.40 -19.96
CA GLU A 9 -9.02 0.62 -19.52
C GLU A 9 -7.72 1.31 -19.91
N THR A 10 -6.77 1.38 -18.97
CA THR A 10 -5.53 2.12 -19.14
C THR A 10 -4.32 1.31 -18.74
N THR A 11 -3.16 1.68 -19.27
CA THR A 11 -1.89 1.18 -18.74
C THR A 11 -1.66 1.70 -17.31
N VAL A 12 -0.82 0.99 -16.59
CA VAL A 12 -0.50 1.30 -15.20
C VAL A 12 1.01 1.27 -15.01
N GLN A 13 1.58 2.37 -14.54
CA GLN A 13 2.98 2.46 -14.19
C GLN A 13 3.18 2.37 -12.67
N LYS A 14 4.43 2.17 -12.24
CA LYS A 14 4.79 2.24 -10.83
C LYS A 14 5.72 3.43 -10.60
N LEU A 15 5.25 4.44 -9.91
CA LEU A 15 6.04 5.59 -9.50
C LEU A 15 6.32 5.50 -7.99
N ASN A 16 7.60 5.39 -7.60
CA ASN A 16 8.00 5.27 -6.19
C ASN A 16 7.28 4.14 -5.43
N GLY A 17 7.03 3.00 -6.10
CA GLY A 17 6.33 1.85 -5.54
C GLY A 17 4.82 1.99 -5.41
N LYS A 18 4.25 3.11 -5.85
CA LYS A 18 2.80 3.34 -5.93
C LYS A 18 2.31 3.17 -7.37
N ILE A 19 1.07 2.74 -7.49
CA ILE A 19 0.37 2.66 -8.77
C ILE A 19 0.13 4.09 -9.29
N ASP A 20 0.52 4.34 -10.53
CA ASP A 20 0.27 5.56 -11.27
C ASP A 20 -0.44 5.20 -12.57
N ASN A 21 -1.70 5.58 -12.68
CA ASN A 21 -2.54 5.45 -13.87
C ASN A 21 -3.05 6.82 -14.36
N SER A 22 -2.33 7.88 -14.00
CA SER A 22 -2.66 9.25 -14.39
C SER A 22 -2.42 9.48 -15.88
N PRO A 23 -3.32 10.17 -16.60
CA PRO A 23 -3.09 10.55 -17.99
C PRO A 23 -1.96 11.59 -18.16
N PHE A 24 -1.52 12.24 -17.08
CA PHE A 24 -0.42 13.20 -17.10
C PHE A 24 0.97 12.52 -17.10
N ASN A 25 1.03 11.24 -16.79
CA ASN A 25 2.24 10.46 -17.00
C ASN A 25 2.32 10.08 -18.50
N PRO A 26 3.35 10.56 -19.25
CA PRO A 26 3.45 10.34 -20.69
C PRO A 26 3.63 8.87 -21.09
N GLU A 27 4.01 8.01 -20.14
CA GLU A 27 4.14 6.57 -20.36
C GLU A 27 2.80 5.84 -20.24
N ASN A 28 1.80 6.45 -19.61
CA ASN A 28 0.47 5.89 -19.55
C ASN A 28 -0.30 6.11 -20.84
N LYS A 29 -1.11 5.12 -21.22
CA LYS A 29 -1.93 5.13 -22.43
C LYS A 29 -3.34 4.64 -22.10
N CYS A 30 -4.34 5.19 -22.79
CA CYS A 30 -5.65 4.57 -22.85
C CYS A 30 -5.54 3.32 -23.71
N VAL A 31 -5.81 2.16 -23.14
CA VAL A 31 -5.75 0.87 -23.84
C VAL A 31 -7.00 0.66 -24.68
N SER A 32 -8.16 0.84 -24.06
CA SER A 32 -9.45 0.66 -24.72
C SER A 32 -10.53 1.50 -24.04
N ALA A 33 -11.63 1.74 -24.77
CA ALA A 33 -12.84 2.35 -24.26
C ALA A 33 -14.04 1.48 -24.61
N HIS A 34 -14.91 1.31 -23.65
CA HIS A 34 -16.08 0.46 -23.74
C HIS A 34 -17.30 1.26 -23.35
N PHE A 35 -18.31 1.32 -24.18
CA PHE A 35 -19.50 2.10 -23.89
C PHE A 35 -20.76 1.50 -24.50
N GLY A 36 -21.89 1.81 -23.89
CA GLY A 36 -23.20 1.44 -24.43
C GLY A 36 -24.24 2.51 -24.12
N TRP A 37 -25.29 2.56 -24.95
CA TRP A 37 -26.42 3.43 -24.71
C TRP A 37 -27.36 2.81 -23.67
N LEU A 38 -27.76 3.62 -22.69
CA LEU A 38 -28.61 3.16 -21.60
C LEU A 38 -30.01 2.81 -22.13
N GLY A 39 -30.42 1.55 -21.98
CA GLY A 39 -31.75 1.04 -22.21
C GLY A 39 -32.62 1.08 -20.94
N GLU A 40 -33.67 0.24 -20.91
CA GLU A 40 -34.62 0.19 -19.78
C GLU A 40 -33.99 -0.47 -18.53
N ASP A 41 -33.28 -1.56 -18.69
CA ASP A 41 -32.74 -2.36 -17.58
C ASP A 41 -31.18 -2.39 -17.54
N THR A 42 -30.52 -2.21 -18.67
CA THR A 42 -29.07 -2.16 -18.82
C THR A 42 -28.72 -1.42 -20.12
N VAL A 43 -27.55 -1.61 -20.67
CA VAL A 43 -27.17 -1.14 -22.02
C VAL A 43 -27.61 -2.15 -23.09
N ASP A 44 -28.06 -1.66 -24.26
CA ASP A 44 -28.54 -2.52 -25.33
C ASP A 44 -27.39 -3.33 -25.97
N GLU A 45 -26.29 -2.66 -26.27
CA GLU A 45 -25.08 -3.24 -26.86
C GLU A 45 -23.85 -2.47 -26.36
N VAL A 46 -22.72 -3.15 -26.13
CA VAL A 46 -21.48 -2.51 -25.78
C VAL A 46 -20.56 -2.40 -26.99
N THR A 47 -20.19 -1.19 -27.33
CA THR A 47 -19.20 -0.88 -28.35
C THR A 47 -17.80 -0.92 -27.70
N ASN A 48 -16.87 -1.68 -28.30
CA ASN A 48 -15.52 -1.86 -27.84
C ASN A 48 -14.55 -1.15 -28.79
N LEU A 49 -13.86 -0.12 -28.32
CA LEU A 49 -12.85 0.62 -29.07
C LEU A 49 -11.47 0.35 -28.50
N VAL A 50 -10.51 0.06 -29.36
CA VAL A 50 -9.13 -0.26 -28.96
C VAL A 50 -8.19 0.83 -29.45
N PHE A 51 -7.43 1.45 -28.55
CA PHE A 51 -6.49 2.53 -28.83
C PHE A 51 -5.04 2.07 -28.77
N HIS A 52 -4.66 1.44 -27.66
CA HIS A 52 -3.27 1.05 -27.42
C HIS A 52 -3.20 -0.34 -26.80
N HIS A 53 -3.25 -1.37 -27.61
CA HIS A 53 -3.20 -2.76 -27.20
C HIS A 53 -2.22 -3.56 -28.07
N ASN A 54 -1.49 -4.51 -27.46
CA ASN A 54 -0.47 -5.28 -28.17
C ASN A 54 -1.00 -6.17 -29.32
N GLU A 55 -2.27 -6.61 -29.22
CA GLU A 55 -2.86 -7.47 -30.24
C GLU A 55 -3.55 -6.68 -31.36
N LYS A 56 -4.06 -5.46 -31.08
CA LYS A 56 -4.85 -4.71 -32.06
C LYS A 56 -4.86 -3.22 -31.77
N GLU A 57 -4.65 -2.42 -32.82
CA GLU A 57 -4.98 -1.00 -32.88
C GLU A 57 -6.12 -0.79 -33.89
N VAL A 58 -7.10 0.04 -33.53
CA VAL A 58 -8.20 0.43 -34.43
C VAL A 58 -8.06 1.90 -34.77
N PRO A 59 -7.62 2.23 -36.00
CA PRO A 59 -7.34 3.63 -36.40
C PRO A 59 -8.50 4.58 -36.24
N ASP A 60 -9.74 4.09 -36.44
CA ASP A 60 -10.98 4.89 -36.38
C ASP A 60 -11.56 5.04 -34.96
N SER A 61 -10.98 4.37 -33.97
CA SER A 61 -11.51 4.40 -32.58
C SER A 61 -11.63 5.80 -32.00
N PRO A 62 -10.68 6.75 -32.17
CA PRO A 62 -10.81 8.11 -31.66
C PRO A 62 -12.00 8.86 -32.24
N GLN A 63 -12.29 8.68 -33.54
CA GLN A 63 -13.39 9.34 -34.21
C GLN A 63 -14.74 8.77 -33.76
N LEU A 64 -14.89 7.45 -33.70
CA LEU A 64 -16.12 6.80 -33.24
C LEU A 64 -16.44 7.16 -31.77
N MET A 65 -15.42 7.26 -30.92
CA MET A 65 -15.59 7.69 -29.54
C MET A 65 -16.07 9.15 -29.46
N ARG A 66 -15.47 10.04 -30.26
CA ARG A 66 -15.86 11.46 -30.34
C ARG A 66 -17.34 11.59 -30.75
N GLU A 67 -17.75 10.89 -31.79
CA GLU A 67 -19.13 10.92 -32.29
C GLU A 67 -20.13 10.41 -31.24
N ALA A 68 -19.78 9.37 -30.47
CA ALA A 68 -20.62 8.87 -29.39
C ALA A 68 -20.77 9.89 -28.25
N LEU A 69 -19.65 10.51 -27.82
CA LEU A 69 -19.65 11.51 -26.77
C LEU A 69 -20.40 12.80 -27.17
N GLU A 70 -20.27 13.25 -28.42
CA GLU A 70 -21.00 14.41 -28.97
C GLU A 70 -22.54 14.18 -29.05
N GLN A 71 -22.97 12.93 -29.21
CA GLN A 71 -24.37 12.58 -29.23
C GLN A 71 -24.99 12.39 -27.84
N ALA A 72 -24.17 12.24 -26.81
CA ALA A 72 -24.64 11.98 -25.46
C ALA A 72 -25.06 13.27 -24.73
N ASP A 73 -26.26 13.23 -24.14
CA ASP A 73 -26.70 14.27 -23.20
C ASP A 73 -26.14 14.03 -21.79
N VAL A 74 -25.93 12.77 -21.42
CA VAL A 74 -25.48 12.32 -20.10
C VAL A 74 -24.38 11.28 -20.27
N LEU A 75 -23.28 11.46 -19.53
CA LEU A 75 -22.23 10.46 -19.35
C LEU A 75 -22.37 9.80 -17.97
N VAL A 76 -22.49 8.50 -17.94
CA VAL A 76 -22.49 7.68 -16.71
C VAL A 76 -21.20 6.85 -16.65
N ALA A 77 -20.50 6.89 -15.53
CA ALA A 77 -19.36 6.03 -15.28
C ALA A 77 -19.24 5.71 -13.78
N HIS A 78 -18.46 4.69 -13.44
CA HIS A 78 -18.14 4.38 -12.05
C HIS A 78 -16.77 4.96 -11.68
N ASN A 79 -16.72 5.90 -10.72
CA ASN A 79 -15.55 6.77 -10.48
C ASN A 79 -15.26 7.72 -11.67
N ALA A 80 -16.31 8.30 -12.21
CA ALA A 80 -16.35 9.09 -13.44
C ALA A 80 -15.26 10.18 -13.53
N LYS A 81 -14.70 10.66 -12.41
CA LYS A 81 -13.57 11.60 -12.43
C LYS A 81 -12.38 11.03 -13.20
N PHE A 82 -12.09 9.75 -13.04
CA PHE A 82 -11.01 9.06 -13.73
C PHE A 82 -11.23 9.08 -15.24
N ASP A 83 -12.42 8.68 -15.68
CA ASP A 83 -12.76 8.64 -17.11
C ASP A 83 -12.74 10.03 -17.74
N ILE A 84 -13.33 11.03 -17.07
CA ILE A 84 -13.37 12.41 -17.58
C ILE A 84 -11.94 13.00 -17.69
N LEU A 85 -11.07 12.69 -16.73
CA LEU A 85 -9.68 13.15 -16.75
C LEU A 85 -8.93 12.58 -17.95
N TRP A 86 -9.13 11.29 -18.25
CA TRP A 86 -8.58 10.65 -19.44
C TRP A 86 -9.18 11.19 -20.73
N LEU A 87 -10.51 11.36 -20.80
CA LEU A 87 -11.18 11.98 -21.94
C LEU A 87 -10.64 13.38 -22.21
N THR A 88 -10.49 14.19 -21.16
CA THR A 88 -9.94 15.55 -21.26
C THR A 88 -8.50 15.52 -21.79
N ALA A 89 -7.65 14.65 -21.25
CA ALA A 89 -6.26 14.51 -21.70
C ALA A 89 -6.15 14.01 -23.16
N MET A 90 -7.11 13.22 -23.63
CA MET A 90 -7.21 12.74 -25.02
C MET A 90 -7.85 13.80 -25.95
N GLY A 91 -8.28 14.95 -25.45
CA GLY A 91 -8.96 15.99 -26.23
C GLY A 91 -10.34 15.57 -26.72
N MET A 92 -11.01 14.68 -26.00
CA MET A 92 -12.37 14.24 -26.29
C MET A 92 -13.41 15.23 -25.74
N PRO A 93 -14.57 15.37 -26.39
CA PRO A 93 -15.67 16.15 -25.85
C PRO A 93 -16.25 15.50 -24.59
N ILE A 94 -16.68 16.31 -23.64
CA ILE A 94 -17.36 15.85 -22.43
C ILE A 94 -18.85 16.15 -22.55
N PRO A 95 -19.74 15.16 -22.40
CA PRO A 95 -21.19 15.37 -22.40
C PRO A 95 -21.62 16.36 -21.31
N PRO A 96 -22.70 17.15 -21.54
CA PRO A 96 -23.06 18.26 -20.65
C PRO A 96 -23.50 17.85 -19.25
N LEU A 97 -23.88 16.59 -19.05
CA LEU A 97 -24.25 16.07 -17.74
C LEU A 97 -23.44 14.83 -17.40
N ILE A 98 -22.82 14.85 -16.23
CA ILE A 98 -22.05 13.70 -15.71
C ILE A 98 -22.81 13.06 -14.56
N ARG A 99 -22.78 11.73 -14.46
CA ARG A 99 -23.37 10.95 -13.37
C ARG A 99 -22.41 9.86 -12.95
N CYS A 100 -21.88 9.99 -11.75
CA CYS A 100 -20.93 9.04 -11.15
C CYS A 100 -21.67 8.07 -10.22
N THR A 101 -21.71 6.80 -10.59
CA THR A 101 -22.39 5.79 -9.76
C THR A 101 -21.69 5.60 -8.39
N MET A 102 -20.39 5.83 -8.28
CA MET A 102 -19.67 5.78 -7.00
C MET A 102 -20.09 6.93 -6.06
N ILE A 103 -20.24 8.15 -6.56
CA ILE A 103 -20.71 9.31 -5.79
C ILE A 103 -22.17 9.11 -5.36
N ASN A 104 -23.01 8.66 -6.29
CA ASN A 104 -24.41 8.39 -5.96
C ASN A 104 -24.52 7.34 -4.85
N GLU A 105 -23.71 6.28 -4.91
CA GLU A 105 -23.68 5.25 -3.87
C GLU A 105 -23.24 5.81 -2.51
N TYR A 106 -22.22 6.65 -2.50
CA TYR A 106 -21.74 7.31 -1.29
C TYR A 106 -22.84 8.13 -0.61
N ILE A 107 -23.59 8.90 -1.40
CA ILE A 107 -24.68 9.74 -0.89
C ILE A 107 -25.85 8.87 -0.38
N LEU A 108 -26.22 7.85 -1.15
CA LEU A 108 -27.29 6.90 -0.76
C LEU A 108 -26.94 6.07 0.48
N ALA A 109 -25.67 5.90 0.77
CA ALA A 109 -25.21 5.23 1.99
C ALA A 109 -25.45 6.06 3.27
N LYS A 110 -25.79 7.35 3.18
CA LYS A 110 -26.19 8.22 4.31
C LYS A 110 -25.21 8.18 5.48
N GLY A 111 -23.91 8.24 5.19
CA GLY A 111 -22.83 8.23 6.19
C GLY A 111 -22.45 6.84 6.70
N GLN A 112 -23.05 5.78 6.21
CA GLN A 112 -22.61 4.42 6.52
C GLN A 112 -21.30 4.11 5.77
N ARG A 113 -20.35 3.48 6.45
CA ARG A 113 -19.10 3.03 5.84
C ARG A 113 -19.34 1.78 5.01
N THR A 114 -19.48 1.96 3.70
CA THR A 114 -19.60 0.88 2.72
C THR A 114 -18.42 0.92 1.77
N LYS A 115 -18.08 -0.22 1.19
CA LYS A 115 -17.12 -0.25 0.09
C LYS A 115 -17.80 0.25 -1.18
N LEU A 116 -17.11 1.09 -1.95
CA LEU A 116 -17.69 1.81 -3.08
C LEU A 116 -17.18 1.33 -4.45
N SER A 117 -16.36 0.26 -4.52
CA SER A 117 -15.96 -0.28 -5.81
C SER A 117 -17.17 -0.78 -6.62
N LEU A 118 -17.07 -0.79 -7.93
CA LEU A 118 -18.17 -1.27 -8.80
C LEU A 118 -18.59 -2.69 -8.45
N LYS A 119 -17.63 -3.59 -8.19
CA LYS A 119 -17.87 -4.97 -7.77
C LYS A 119 -18.77 -5.06 -6.53
N GLU A 120 -18.40 -4.38 -5.45
CA GLU A 120 -19.17 -4.42 -4.21
C GLU A 120 -20.49 -3.67 -4.29
N THR A 121 -20.54 -2.60 -5.10
CA THR A 121 -21.77 -1.83 -5.33
C THR A 121 -22.77 -2.65 -6.16
N ALA A 122 -22.33 -3.28 -7.24
CA ALA A 122 -23.17 -4.16 -8.06
C ALA A 122 -23.68 -5.37 -7.25
N GLN A 123 -22.82 -5.98 -6.44
CA GLN A 123 -23.23 -7.10 -5.58
C GLN A 123 -24.35 -6.73 -4.59
N ARG A 124 -24.32 -5.49 -4.06
CA ARG A 124 -25.38 -5.01 -3.15
C ARG A 124 -26.67 -4.65 -3.85
N ARG A 125 -26.60 -4.08 -5.05
CA ARG A 125 -27.74 -3.48 -5.73
C ARG A 125 -28.43 -4.39 -6.72
N VAL A 126 -27.68 -5.19 -7.45
CA VAL A 126 -28.18 -5.95 -8.61
C VAL A 126 -27.88 -7.45 -8.52
N SER A 127 -27.23 -7.90 -7.46
CA SER A 127 -26.85 -9.29 -7.23
C SER A 127 -25.97 -9.90 -8.34
N THR A 128 -25.40 -9.06 -9.19
CA THR A 128 -24.52 -9.49 -10.27
C THR A 128 -23.16 -9.84 -9.70
N GLN A 129 -22.67 -11.04 -9.99
CA GLN A 129 -21.31 -11.43 -9.60
C GLN A 129 -20.34 -11.05 -10.72
N LYS A 130 -19.55 -10.00 -10.48
CA LYS A 130 -18.44 -9.65 -11.37
C LYS A 130 -17.35 -10.70 -11.26
N LYS A 131 -16.94 -11.29 -12.38
CA LYS A 131 -15.81 -12.23 -12.48
C LYS A 131 -14.49 -11.46 -12.66
N SER A 132 -14.03 -10.74 -11.65
CA SER A 132 -12.78 -9.98 -11.71
C SER A 132 -11.54 -10.79 -11.29
N ASP A 133 -11.72 -12.02 -10.81
CA ASP A 133 -10.62 -12.78 -10.17
C ASP A 133 -9.46 -13.05 -11.14
N LEU A 134 -9.74 -13.31 -12.42
CA LEU A 134 -8.71 -13.53 -13.44
C LEU A 134 -7.89 -12.25 -13.70
N VAL A 135 -8.55 -11.10 -13.86
CA VAL A 135 -7.90 -9.80 -14.10
C VAL A 135 -7.07 -9.40 -12.87
N ASP A 136 -7.61 -9.57 -11.66
CA ASP A 136 -6.91 -9.31 -10.41
C ASP A 136 -5.62 -10.16 -10.28
N ASP A 137 -5.66 -11.43 -10.72
CA ASP A 137 -4.50 -12.32 -10.65
C ASP A 137 -3.45 -11.99 -11.74
N LEU A 138 -3.86 -11.58 -12.92
CA LEU A 138 -2.98 -11.09 -13.98
C LEU A 138 -2.25 -9.80 -13.53
N PHE A 139 -2.96 -8.85 -12.94
CA PHE A 139 -2.34 -7.65 -12.37
C PHE A 139 -1.32 -7.96 -11.25
N LYS A 140 -1.64 -8.90 -10.35
CA LYS A 140 -0.68 -9.36 -9.31
C LYS A 140 0.59 -9.97 -9.93
N SER A 141 0.45 -10.63 -11.08
CA SER A 141 1.59 -11.18 -11.82
C SER A 141 2.35 -10.14 -12.66
N GLY A 142 1.89 -8.89 -12.69
CA GLY A 142 2.53 -7.77 -13.39
C GLY A 142 2.13 -7.63 -14.85
N VAL A 143 1.03 -8.24 -15.27
CA VAL A 143 0.47 -8.11 -16.63
C VAL A 143 -0.57 -7.00 -16.65
N GLY A 144 -0.35 -5.95 -17.44
CA GLY A 144 -1.30 -4.85 -17.65
C GLY A 144 -2.34 -5.14 -18.74
N PHE A 145 -3.38 -4.32 -18.83
CA PHE A 145 -4.45 -4.49 -19.82
C PHE A 145 -3.93 -4.53 -21.27
N GLU A 146 -2.89 -3.77 -21.58
CA GLU A 146 -2.27 -3.73 -22.91
C GLU A 146 -1.69 -5.06 -23.37
N ALA A 147 -1.41 -5.97 -22.41
CA ALA A 147 -0.78 -7.27 -22.66
C ALA A 147 -1.68 -8.47 -22.31
N MET A 148 -2.88 -8.25 -21.76
CA MET A 148 -3.87 -9.30 -21.55
C MET A 148 -4.51 -9.69 -22.88
N SER A 149 -5.06 -10.93 -23.00
CA SER A 149 -5.82 -11.31 -24.21
C SER A 149 -7.01 -10.36 -24.43
N LEU A 150 -7.03 -9.71 -25.57
CA LEU A 150 -8.07 -8.71 -25.89
C LEU A 150 -9.46 -9.33 -25.89
N HIS A 151 -9.64 -10.42 -26.61
CA HIS A 151 -10.95 -11.05 -26.81
C HIS A 151 -11.40 -11.95 -25.66
N ASP A 152 -10.46 -12.61 -24.96
CA ASP A 152 -10.79 -13.55 -23.91
C ASP A 152 -10.84 -12.92 -22.51
N VAL A 153 -10.19 -11.76 -22.32
CA VAL A 153 -10.05 -11.12 -21.00
C VAL A 153 -10.54 -9.67 -21.01
N VAL A 154 -9.93 -8.78 -21.80
CA VAL A 154 -10.16 -7.33 -21.70
C VAL A 154 -11.61 -7.00 -22.10
N ILE A 155 -12.04 -7.40 -23.29
CA ILE A 155 -13.40 -7.09 -23.79
C ILE A 155 -14.48 -7.69 -22.87
N PRO A 156 -14.49 -8.99 -22.53
CA PRO A 156 -15.52 -9.54 -21.63
C PRO A 156 -15.53 -8.92 -20.23
N TYR A 157 -14.37 -8.49 -19.73
CA TYR A 157 -14.26 -7.81 -18.46
C TYR A 157 -14.90 -6.43 -18.51
N ALA A 158 -14.52 -5.61 -19.48
CA ALA A 158 -14.99 -4.24 -19.63
C ALA A 158 -16.49 -4.16 -20.04
N GLU A 159 -16.97 -5.08 -20.89
CA GLU A 159 -18.41 -5.21 -21.17
C GLU A 159 -19.22 -5.47 -19.90
N ALA A 160 -18.73 -6.36 -19.02
CA ALA A 160 -19.37 -6.63 -17.74
C ALA A 160 -19.36 -5.41 -16.82
N ASP A 161 -18.31 -4.56 -16.88
CA ASP A 161 -18.23 -3.33 -16.11
C ASP A 161 -19.20 -2.28 -16.61
N VAL A 162 -19.32 -2.06 -17.92
CA VAL A 162 -20.31 -1.16 -18.52
C VAL A 162 -21.74 -1.61 -18.16
N GLN A 163 -22.06 -2.91 -18.31
CA GLN A 163 -23.37 -3.45 -17.96
C GLN A 163 -23.67 -3.29 -16.46
N SER A 164 -22.73 -3.66 -15.59
CA SER A 164 -22.88 -3.52 -14.15
C SER A 164 -23.05 -2.05 -13.74
N CYS A 165 -22.31 -1.12 -14.37
CA CYS A 165 -22.45 0.31 -14.14
C CYS A 165 -23.84 0.82 -14.51
N ALA A 166 -24.38 0.39 -15.64
CA ALA A 166 -25.73 0.74 -16.09
C ALA A 166 -26.81 0.23 -15.12
N GLU A 167 -26.76 -1.05 -14.76
CA GLU A 167 -27.71 -1.66 -13.82
C GLU A 167 -27.67 -0.97 -12.45
N VAL A 168 -26.44 -0.66 -11.93
CA VAL A 168 -26.25 0.09 -10.69
C VAL A 168 -26.87 1.48 -10.80
N TYR A 169 -26.63 2.19 -11.90
CA TYR A 169 -27.18 3.52 -12.12
C TYR A 169 -28.73 3.50 -12.13
N ILE A 170 -29.34 2.59 -12.84
CA ILE A 170 -30.81 2.41 -12.88
C ILE A 170 -31.36 2.11 -11.47
N SER A 171 -30.68 1.22 -10.73
CA SER A 171 -31.05 0.91 -9.34
C SER A 171 -30.95 2.15 -8.44
N GLN A 172 -29.93 2.98 -8.64
CA GLN A 172 -29.75 4.22 -7.88
C GLN A 172 -30.83 5.26 -8.21
N LEU A 173 -31.23 5.40 -9.47
CA LEU A 173 -32.33 6.27 -9.85
C LEU A 173 -33.65 5.84 -9.18
N LYS A 174 -33.97 4.54 -9.19
CA LYS A 174 -35.13 4.00 -8.49
C LYS A 174 -35.10 4.28 -6.98
N ASP A 175 -33.90 4.30 -6.37
CA ASP A 175 -33.74 4.63 -4.95
C ASP A 175 -33.88 6.13 -4.67
N LEU A 176 -33.37 6.98 -5.54
CA LEU A 176 -33.45 8.45 -5.41
C LEU A 176 -34.90 8.95 -5.59
N ASP A 177 -35.71 8.25 -6.38
CA ASP A 177 -37.13 8.54 -6.57
C ASP A 177 -37.98 8.24 -5.33
N LYS A 178 -37.52 7.40 -4.44
CA LYS A 178 -38.25 7.11 -3.19
C LYS A 178 -38.42 8.37 -2.35
N THR A 179 -39.61 8.62 -1.82
CA THR A 179 -39.96 9.82 -1.03
C THR A 179 -38.93 10.15 0.06
N GLN A 180 -38.42 9.14 0.73
CA GLN A 180 -37.41 9.27 1.80
C GLN A 180 -36.03 9.68 1.33
N ASN A 181 -35.77 9.66 0.03
CA ASN A 181 -34.46 9.97 -0.56
C ASN A 181 -34.51 11.22 -1.45
N GLN A 182 -35.66 11.77 -1.76
CA GLN A 182 -35.80 12.94 -2.65
C GLN A 182 -35.01 14.14 -2.17
N SER A 183 -34.84 14.31 -0.84
CA SER A 183 -33.98 15.37 -0.27
C SER A 183 -32.48 15.22 -0.59
N LEU A 184 -32.04 14.05 -1.08
CA LEU A 184 -30.66 13.81 -1.49
C LEU A 184 -30.38 14.30 -2.93
N ASN A 185 -31.42 14.47 -3.77
CA ASN A 185 -31.25 14.84 -5.18
C ASN A 185 -30.41 16.11 -5.38
N PRO A 186 -30.61 17.23 -4.64
CA PRO A 186 -29.77 18.41 -4.83
C PRO A 186 -28.28 18.13 -4.52
N ILE A 187 -28.01 17.28 -3.54
CA ILE A 187 -26.64 16.91 -3.16
C ILE A 187 -26.01 16.01 -4.25
N VAL A 188 -26.78 15.07 -4.79
CA VAL A 188 -26.36 14.22 -5.92
C VAL A 188 -25.99 15.07 -7.14
N VAL A 189 -26.83 16.05 -7.49
CA VAL A 189 -26.55 16.97 -8.60
C VAL A 189 -25.27 17.77 -8.34
N LEU A 190 -25.19 18.45 -7.20
CA LEU A 190 -24.03 19.26 -6.84
C LEU A 190 -22.71 18.46 -6.84
N MET A 191 -22.71 17.28 -6.24
CA MET A 191 -21.50 16.46 -6.16
C MET A 191 -21.05 15.90 -7.50
N ASN A 192 -21.97 15.67 -8.44
CA ASN A 192 -21.61 15.28 -9.81
C ASN A 192 -21.10 16.49 -10.63
N GLU A 193 -21.68 17.67 -10.47
CA GLU A 193 -21.19 18.92 -11.10
C GLU A 193 -19.79 19.29 -10.60
N MET A 194 -19.47 19.02 -9.34
CA MET A 194 -18.12 19.20 -8.78
C MET A 194 -17.04 18.39 -9.49
N LEU A 195 -17.37 17.32 -10.20
CA LEU A 195 -16.39 16.50 -10.92
C LEU A 195 -15.68 17.29 -12.02
N GLU A 196 -16.40 18.08 -12.81
CA GLU A 196 -15.81 18.91 -13.86
C GLU A 196 -14.83 19.92 -13.27
N PHE A 197 -15.23 20.60 -12.19
CA PHE A 197 -14.35 21.52 -11.47
C PHE A 197 -13.08 20.83 -10.96
N LEU A 198 -13.19 19.62 -10.40
CA LEU A 198 -12.03 18.88 -9.90
C LEU A 198 -11.10 18.44 -11.04
N VAL A 199 -11.67 18.02 -12.19
CA VAL A 199 -10.89 17.68 -13.37
C VAL A 199 -10.16 18.91 -13.91
N GLU A 200 -10.81 20.06 -13.97
CA GLU A 200 -10.18 21.31 -14.39
C GLU A 200 -9.03 21.71 -13.45
N CYS A 201 -9.22 21.59 -12.13
CA CYS A 201 -8.16 21.83 -11.16
C CYS A 201 -6.96 20.89 -11.35
N GLU A 202 -7.22 19.60 -11.55
CA GLU A 202 -6.15 18.61 -11.76
C GLU A 202 -5.44 18.79 -13.10
N THR A 203 -6.16 19.18 -14.15
CA THR A 203 -5.60 19.45 -15.49
C THR A 203 -4.73 20.70 -15.49
N ASN A 204 -5.18 21.77 -14.83
CA ASN A 204 -4.39 23.01 -14.72
C ASN A 204 -3.18 22.86 -13.78
N GLY A 205 -3.29 21.97 -12.78
CA GLY A 205 -2.24 21.69 -11.81
C GLY A 205 -1.93 22.92 -10.94
N VAL A 206 -0.80 22.84 -10.25
CA VAL A 206 -0.26 23.94 -9.41
C VAL A 206 1.16 24.23 -9.86
N LYS A 207 1.46 25.49 -10.15
CA LYS A 207 2.81 25.93 -10.47
C LYS A 207 3.69 25.84 -9.23
N ILE A 208 4.76 25.06 -9.32
CA ILE A 208 5.77 24.92 -8.27
C ILE A 208 7.00 25.73 -8.68
N ASP A 209 7.51 26.54 -7.75
CA ASP A 209 8.80 27.20 -7.87
C ASP A 209 9.89 26.19 -7.51
N LEU A 210 10.64 25.73 -8.52
CA LEU A 210 11.64 24.68 -8.35
C LEU A 210 12.86 25.17 -7.57
N ASP A 211 13.19 26.45 -7.64
CA ASP A 211 14.34 27.02 -6.92
C ASP A 211 14.02 27.07 -5.42
N VAL A 212 12.85 27.60 -5.08
CA VAL A 212 12.36 27.61 -3.67
C VAL A 212 12.21 26.18 -3.13
N LEU A 213 11.68 25.26 -3.94
CA LEU A 213 11.55 23.84 -3.52
C LEU A 213 12.92 23.21 -3.26
N SER A 214 13.92 23.49 -4.12
CA SER A 214 15.29 23.03 -3.94
C SER A 214 15.93 23.57 -2.66
N ASP A 215 15.75 24.85 -2.37
CA ASP A 215 16.33 25.48 -1.20
C ASP A 215 15.68 24.98 0.10
N ILE A 216 14.35 24.87 0.13
CA ILE A 216 13.63 24.22 1.23
C ILE A 216 14.08 22.76 1.39
N GLY A 217 14.26 22.03 0.28
CA GLY A 217 14.74 20.65 0.30
C GLY A 217 16.12 20.50 0.95
N LYS A 218 17.04 21.45 0.67
CA LYS A 218 18.37 21.46 1.31
C LYS A 218 18.27 21.78 2.79
N GLU A 219 17.49 22.78 3.17
CA GLU A 219 17.28 23.15 4.58
C GLU A 219 16.75 21.96 5.41
N PHE A 220 15.72 21.30 4.90
CA PHE A 220 15.18 20.09 5.55
C PHE A 220 16.18 18.92 5.57
N GLN A 221 17.00 18.76 4.53
CA GLN A 221 18.00 17.70 4.50
C GLN A 221 19.09 17.96 5.55
N ASP A 222 19.57 19.20 5.65
CA ASP A 222 20.58 19.58 6.64
C ASP A 222 20.06 19.37 8.08
N GLU A 223 18.81 19.78 8.34
CA GLU A 223 18.18 19.55 9.65
C GLU A 223 17.99 18.05 9.93
N TYR A 224 17.55 17.28 8.94
CA TYR A 224 17.40 15.83 9.03
C TYR A 224 18.73 15.16 9.37
N ASP A 225 19.82 15.52 8.71
CA ASP A 225 21.13 14.94 8.92
C ASP A 225 21.66 15.23 10.33
N VAL A 226 21.46 16.45 10.83
CA VAL A 226 21.80 16.83 12.21
C VAL A 226 21.00 16.01 13.23
N LEU A 227 19.67 15.91 13.03
CA LEU A 227 18.79 15.16 13.93
C LEU A 227 19.06 13.65 13.88
N SER A 228 19.30 13.10 12.68
CA SER A 228 19.67 11.69 12.51
C SER A 228 20.95 11.36 13.24
N LYS A 229 22.01 12.16 13.07
CA LYS A 229 23.28 11.95 13.78
C LYS A 229 23.10 11.99 15.28
N ARG A 230 22.36 12.98 15.79
CA ARG A 230 22.07 13.07 17.22
C ARG A 230 21.28 11.87 17.74
N LEU A 231 20.33 11.36 16.95
CA LEU A 231 19.55 10.19 17.28
C LEU A 231 20.42 8.94 17.35
N ASP A 232 21.32 8.75 16.39
CA ASP A 232 22.28 7.63 16.37
C ASP A 232 23.20 7.66 17.60
N GLU A 233 23.74 8.82 17.95
CA GLU A 233 24.55 9.02 19.17
C GLU A 233 23.77 8.66 20.46
N LEU A 234 22.49 9.06 20.54
CA LEU A 234 21.63 8.70 21.69
C LEU A 234 21.33 7.20 21.74
N VAL A 235 21.08 6.58 20.59
CA VAL A 235 20.85 5.13 20.52
C VAL A 235 22.11 4.38 20.95
N GLU A 236 23.29 4.77 20.48
CA GLU A 236 24.57 4.19 20.88
C GLU A 236 24.79 4.33 22.39
N GLN A 237 24.53 5.50 22.97
CA GLN A 237 24.65 5.73 24.41
C GLN A 237 23.75 4.79 25.22
N VAL A 238 22.53 4.50 24.79
CA VAL A 238 21.56 3.68 25.55
C VAL A 238 21.64 2.20 25.23
N MET A 239 22.02 1.82 24.01
CA MET A 239 22.02 0.43 23.52
C MET A 239 23.44 -0.18 23.45
N GLY A 240 24.49 0.65 23.44
CA GLY A 240 25.86 0.24 23.09
C GLY A 240 25.92 -0.02 21.57
N ASP A 241 26.82 -0.91 21.15
CA ASP A 241 27.06 -1.23 19.73
C ASP A 241 25.97 -2.11 19.12
N THR A 242 24.84 -2.35 19.81
CA THR A 242 23.73 -3.13 19.26
C THR A 242 23.10 -2.40 18.08
N VAL A 243 23.07 -3.04 16.92
CA VAL A 243 22.39 -2.49 15.74
C VAL A 243 20.88 -2.43 16.00
N VAL A 244 20.30 -1.24 15.85
CA VAL A 244 18.88 -0.96 16.07
C VAL A 244 18.28 -0.39 14.79
N ASN A 245 17.20 -1.00 14.31
CA ASN A 245 16.40 -0.44 13.23
C ASN A 245 15.27 0.41 13.84
N LEU A 246 15.44 1.72 13.82
CA LEU A 246 14.45 2.67 14.36
C LEU A 246 13.10 2.67 13.63
N ASN A 247 13.02 2.12 12.43
CA ASN A 247 11.78 1.90 11.70
C ASN A 247 11.07 0.59 12.10
N SER A 248 11.72 -0.24 12.92
CA SER A 248 11.15 -1.47 13.45
C SER A 248 10.47 -1.21 14.79
N GLY A 249 9.15 -1.40 14.87
CA GLY A 249 8.42 -1.30 16.14
C GLY A 249 8.94 -2.28 17.21
N ALA A 250 9.50 -3.42 16.81
CA ALA A 250 10.12 -4.39 17.71
C ALA A 250 11.41 -3.85 18.33
N ASP A 251 12.28 -3.23 17.53
CA ASP A 251 13.54 -2.67 18.00
C ASP A 251 13.30 -1.40 18.83
N MET A 252 12.37 -0.55 18.37
CA MET A 252 11.94 0.63 19.15
C MET A 252 11.37 0.23 20.50
N SER A 253 10.60 -0.87 20.57
CA SER A 253 10.13 -1.40 21.86
C SER A 253 11.28 -1.81 22.77
N GLN A 254 12.36 -2.38 22.22
CA GLN A 254 13.55 -2.73 23.00
C GLN A 254 14.29 -1.49 23.50
N VAL A 255 14.45 -0.47 22.65
CA VAL A 255 15.08 0.80 23.06
C VAL A 255 14.30 1.48 24.18
N ILE A 256 12.98 1.58 24.05
CA ILE A 256 12.13 2.29 25.02
C ILE A 256 12.00 1.52 26.34
N TYR A 257 11.68 0.24 26.28
CA TYR A 257 11.31 -0.55 27.46
C TYR A 257 12.43 -1.42 28.01
N SER A 258 13.60 -1.44 27.35
CA SER A 258 14.77 -2.25 27.77
C SER A 258 14.48 -3.75 27.87
N ARG A 259 13.52 -4.24 27.10
CA ARG A 259 13.03 -5.62 27.19
C ARG A 259 12.79 -6.19 25.78
N LYS A 260 13.10 -7.49 25.65
CA LYS A 260 12.88 -8.29 24.44
C LYS A 260 11.91 -9.44 24.74
N VAL A 261 10.95 -9.68 23.88
CA VAL A 261 10.08 -10.86 23.94
C VAL A 261 10.92 -12.12 23.76
N THR A 262 10.76 -13.09 24.66
CA THR A 262 11.51 -14.34 24.65
C THR A 262 10.78 -15.47 23.92
N ASN A 263 9.45 -15.50 24.07
CA ASN A 263 8.58 -16.44 23.36
C ASN A 263 7.36 -15.64 22.85
N ARG A 264 7.26 -15.51 21.53
CA ARG A 264 6.23 -14.71 20.87
C ARG A 264 4.84 -15.26 21.12
N ASP A 265 4.66 -16.57 21.03
CA ASP A 265 3.35 -17.21 21.17
C ASP A 265 2.84 -17.10 22.61
N ALA A 266 3.71 -17.35 23.58
CA ALA A 266 3.39 -17.14 24.98
C ALA A 266 3.06 -15.67 25.28
N HIS A 267 3.73 -14.71 24.65
CA HIS A 267 3.46 -13.29 24.80
C HIS A 267 2.09 -12.93 24.22
N ILE A 268 1.78 -13.39 22.99
CA ILE A 268 0.49 -13.19 22.33
C ILE A 268 -0.65 -13.78 23.19
N GLN A 269 -0.50 -15.00 23.66
CA GLN A 269 -1.51 -15.66 24.51
C GLN A 269 -1.70 -14.93 25.83
N THR A 270 -0.62 -14.57 26.51
CA THR A 270 -0.66 -13.89 27.81
C THR A 270 -1.39 -12.56 27.75
N PHE A 271 -1.20 -11.81 26.68
CA PHE A 271 -1.80 -10.49 26.50
C PHE A 271 -3.04 -10.51 25.58
N ASN A 272 -3.44 -11.67 25.06
CA ASN A 272 -4.59 -11.82 24.15
C ASN A 272 -4.59 -10.77 23.03
N ILE A 273 -3.52 -10.75 22.25
CA ILE A 273 -3.28 -9.78 21.18
C ILE A 273 -3.17 -10.46 19.81
N GLY A 274 -3.44 -9.72 18.74
CA GLY A 274 -3.47 -10.23 17.37
C GLY A 274 -4.89 -10.29 16.83
N THR A 275 -5.18 -11.29 15.99
CA THR A 275 -6.49 -11.55 15.40
C THR A 275 -6.91 -12.98 15.68
N ASP A 276 -8.22 -13.22 15.85
CA ASP A 276 -8.80 -14.57 15.93
C ASP A 276 -8.86 -15.25 14.54
N ALA A 277 -9.44 -16.44 14.51
CA ALA A 277 -9.60 -17.24 13.30
C ALA A 277 -10.49 -16.55 12.23
N ASP A 278 -11.38 -15.66 12.65
CA ASP A 278 -12.30 -14.91 11.81
C ASP A 278 -11.71 -13.55 11.37
N GLY A 279 -10.44 -13.28 11.71
CA GLY A 279 -9.75 -12.03 11.37
C GLY A 279 -10.12 -10.84 12.25
N LYS A 280 -10.87 -11.04 13.35
CA LYS A 280 -11.25 -9.99 14.27
C LYS A 280 -10.12 -9.70 15.27
N SER A 281 -9.85 -8.44 15.53
CA SER A 281 -8.83 -8.02 16.50
C SER A 281 -9.15 -8.50 17.91
N LEU A 282 -8.19 -9.13 18.55
CA LEU A 282 -8.22 -9.46 19.97
C LEU A 282 -7.85 -8.25 20.82
N TYR A 283 -8.35 -8.20 22.05
CA TYR A 283 -8.09 -7.10 22.97
C TYR A 283 -7.46 -7.62 24.27
N PRO A 284 -6.39 -6.94 24.75
CA PRO A 284 -5.75 -7.30 26.01
C PRO A 284 -6.74 -7.27 27.19
N PRO A 285 -6.64 -8.24 28.12
CA PRO A 285 -7.45 -8.26 29.34
C PRO A 285 -7.07 -7.10 30.26
N ARG A 286 -8.00 -6.68 31.09
CA ARG A 286 -7.69 -5.77 32.20
C ARG A 286 -6.87 -6.51 33.22
N MET A 287 -5.68 -5.99 33.53
CA MET A 287 -4.75 -6.53 34.53
C MET A 287 -4.47 -5.48 35.59
N ASN A 288 -4.41 -5.89 36.85
CA ASN A 288 -3.86 -5.03 37.89
C ASN A 288 -2.32 -4.94 37.75
N LYS A 289 -1.70 -4.02 38.50
CA LYS A 289 -0.26 -3.76 38.40
C LYS A 289 0.60 -5.00 38.69
N ALA A 290 0.20 -5.83 39.63
CA ALA A 290 0.96 -7.03 40.01
C ALA A 290 0.87 -8.12 38.94
N GLU A 291 -0.32 -8.38 38.43
CA GLU A 291 -0.59 -9.31 37.32
C GLU A 291 0.17 -8.89 36.06
N PHE A 292 0.07 -7.62 35.69
CA PHE A 292 0.78 -7.07 34.54
C PHE A 292 2.29 -7.22 34.69
N THR A 293 2.86 -6.87 35.83
CA THR A 293 4.29 -7.03 36.10
C THR A 293 4.74 -8.49 35.99
N LYS A 294 3.95 -9.42 36.51
CA LYS A 294 4.21 -10.87 36.39
C LYS A 294 4.16 -11.31 34.90
N ALA A 295 3.14 -10.89 34.16
CA ALA A 295 2.99 -11.19 32.74
C ALA A 295 4.18 -10.66 31.92
N VAL A 296 4.62 -9.42 32.16
CA VAL A 296 5.80 -8.84 31.51
C VAL A 296 7.05 -9.65 31.80
N ARG A 297 7.28 -10.02 33.06
CA ARG A 297 8.48 -10.78 33.47
C ARG A 297 8.49 -12.20 32.90
N SER A 298 7.34 -12.86 32.78
CA SER A 298 7.24 -14.23 32.26
C SER A 298 7.43 -14.32 30.74
N THR A 299 7.09 -13.26 29.98
CA THR A 299 7.12 -13.27 28.54
C THR A 299 8.27 -12.49 27.90
N THR A 300 8.98 -11.68 28.71
CA THR A 300 10.09 -10.85 28.23
C THR A 300 11.30 -10.93 29.16
N LYS A 301 12.49 -10.70 28.61
CA LYS A 301 13.72 -10.52 29.39
C LYS A 301 14.31 -9.13 29.20
N VAL A 302 15.03 -8.65 30.22
CA VAL A 302 15.81 -7.42 30.14
C VAL A 302 16.99 -7.62 29.19
N ILE A 303 17.24 -6.61 28.35
CA ILE A 303 18.36 -6.61 27.41
C ILE A 303 19.57 -5.86 28.02
N GLN A 304 20.76 -6.24 27.59
CA GLN A 304 22.01 -5.61 28.02
C GLN A 304 22.63 -4.84 26.85
N LYS A 305 23.38 -3.78 27.17
CA LYS A 305 24.25 -3.12 26.19
C LYS A 305 25.28 -4.12 25.69
N THR A 306 25.63 -3.99 24.43
CA THR A 306 26.67 -4.84 23.82
C THR A 306 27.86 -4.00 23.35
N THR A 307 29.03 -4.63 23.33
CA THR A 307 30.21 -4.16 22.58
C THR A 307 30.42 -5.06 21.39
N VAL A 308 30.82 -4.48 20.28
CA VAL A 308 31.06 -5.21 19.04
C VAL A 308 32.57 -5.56 18.94
N GLU A 309 32.84 -6.80 18.55
CA GLU A 309 34.17 -7.28 18.20
C GLU A 309 34.13 -7.87 16.78
N CYS A 310 35.09 -7.46 15.96
CA CYS A 310 35.21 -7.99 14.59
C CYS A 310 35.48 -9.50 14.64
N CYS A 311 34.82 -10.27 13.81
CA CYS A 311 35.07 -11.70 13.71
C CYS A 311 36.46 -11.93 13.07
N PRO A 312 37.44 -12.52 13.80
CA PRO A 312 38.81 -12.70 13.30
C PRO A 312 38.90 -13.71 12.17
N GLU A 313 37.96 -14.67 12.07
CA GLU A 313 37.98 -15.71 11.04
C GLU A 313 37.59 -15.18 9.65
N CYS A 314 36.73 -14.23 9.56
CA CYS A 314 36.26 -13.63 8.29
C CYS A 314 36.67 -12.17 8.14
N ASP A 315 37.40 -11.64 9.11
CA ASP A 315 37.85 -10.25 9.12
C ASP A 315 36.69 -9.25 8.90
N GLY A 316 35.60 -9.43 9.66
CA GLY A 316 34.41 -8.62 9.58
C GLY A 316 33.51 -8.83 8.36
N ARG A 317 33.90 -9.64 7.39
CA ARG A 317 33.16 -9.79 6.13
C ARG A 317 31.91 -10.67 6.22
N GLY A 318 31.76 -11.43 7.28
CA GLY A 318 30.64 -12.39 7.46
C GLY A 318 30.70 -13.60 6.53
N LEU A 319 31.58 -13.58 5.53
CA LEU A 319 31.71 -14.59 4.51
C LEU A 319 33.15 -15.09 4.45
N ILE A 320 33.33 -16.39 4.26
CA ILE A 320 34.61 -17.02 3.99
C ILE A 320 34.62 -17.60 2.58
N GLN A 321 35.80 -17.53 1.97
CA GLN A 321 36.01 -17.99 0.62
C GLN A 321 36.39 -19.48 0.64
N LYS A 322 35.69 -20.31 -0.13
CA LYS A 322 36.05 -21.72 -0.30
C LYS A 322 36.66 -21.94 -1.68
N TYR A 323 37.87 -22.43 -1.70
CA TYR A 323 38.51 -22.85 -2.93
C TYR A 323 38.05 -24.25 -3.33
N LYS A 324 37.83 -24.47 -4.63
CA LYS A 324 37.54 -25.81 -5.14
C LYS A 324 38.77 -26.68 -4.95
N GLN A 325 38.61 -27.81 -4.27
CA GLN A 325 39.66 -28.82 -4.21
C GLN A 325 39.67 -29.62 -5.50
N ILE A 326 40.79 -29.59 -6.21
CA ILE A 326 41.00 -30.38 -7.43
C ILE A 326 41.87 -31.56 -7.05
N THR A 327 41.43 -32.79 -7.42
CA THR A 327 42.25 -34.00 -7.27
C THR A 327 43.23 -34.08 -8.43
N ARG A 328 44.52 -34.02 -8.13
CA ARG A 328 45.61 -34.24 -9.12
C ARG A 328 46.27 -35.58 -8.84
N GLN A 329 46.86 -36.20 -9.87
CA GLN A 329 47.59 -37.45 -9.74
C GLN A 329 49.03 -37.23 -10.25
N LYS A 330 49.99 -37.68 -9.45
CA LYS A 330 51.41 -37.75 -9.82
C LYS A 330 51.99 -39.07 -9.29
N ASN A 331 52.68 -39.79 -10.13
CA ASN A 331 53.29 -41.08 -9.80
C ASN A 331 52.28 -42.06 -9.15
N ASN A 332 51.08 -42.20 -9.74
CA ASN A 332 49.97 -43.01 -9.25
C ASN A 332 49.38 -42.61 -7.89
N ILE A 333 49.84 -41.53 -7.28
CA ILE A 333 49.30 -41.01 -6.01
C ILE A 333 48.33 -39.86 -6.31
N LYS A 334 47.08 -39.99 -5.85
CA LYS A 334 46.06 -38.94 -5.91
C LYS A 334 46.21 -37.99 -4.69
N TYR A 335 46.30 -36.67 -4.95
CA TYR A 335 46.31 -35.68 -3.90
C TYR A 335 45.39 -34.52 -4.23
N LYS A 336 44.86 -33.87 -3.21
CA LYS A 336 43.98 -32.70 -3.36
C LYS A 336 44.78 -31.42 -3.27
N VAL A 337 44.59 -30.51 -4.20
CA VAL A 337 45.19 -29.18 -4.24
C VAL A 337 44.08 -28.11 -4.34
N ALA A 338 44.32 -26.95 -3.80
CA ALA A 338 43.43 -25.80 -4.02
C ALA A 338 43.42 -25.42 -5.50
N GLY A 339 42.27 -25.46 -6.14
CA GLY A 339 42.11 -24.98 -7.52
C GLY A 339 42.04 -23.46 -7.53
N GLY A 340 42.80 -22.84 -8.44
CA GLY A 340 42.96 -21.38 -8.50
C GLY A 340 41.73 -20.57 -8.89
N ALA A 341 40.55 -21.17 -9.05
CA ALA A 341 39.32 -20.46 -9.37
C ALA A 341 38.37 -20.45 -8.18
N TYR A 342 37.92 -19.30 -7.81
CA TYR A 342 36.89 -18.98 -6.86
C TYR A 342 35.58 -19.66 -7.20
N GLN A 343 34.94 -20.36 -6.31
CA GLN A 343 33.66 -21.00 -6.67
C GLN A 343 32.49 -20.77 -5.73
N ASN A 344 32.68 -20.54 -4.46
CA ASN A 344 31.54 -20.25 -3.55
C ASN A 344 31.98 -19.44 -2.35
N GLN A 345 31.22 -18.41 -2.02
CA GLN A 345 31.22 -17.79 -0.70
C GLN A 345 30.28 -18.55 0.22
N SER A 346 30.71 -18.89 1.41
CA SER A 346 29.84 -19.44 2.45
C SER A 346 29.86 -18.54 3.67
N LYS A 347 28.75 -18.54 4.41
CA LYS A 347 28.69 -17.83 5.69
C LYS A 347 29.82 -18.31 6.59
N CYS A 348 30.48 -17.35 7.26
CA CYS A 348 31.50 -17.68 8.25
C CYS A 348 30.88 -18.52 9.36
N PRO A 349 31.43 -19.68 9.69
CA PRO A 349 30.85 -20.55 10.71
C PRO A 349 30.94 -19.96 12.13
N SER A 350 31.97 -19.18 12.42
CA SER A 350 32.18 -18.59 13.75
C SER A 350 31.18 -17.47 14.06
N CYS A 351 30.91 -16.57 13.12
CA CYS A 351 29.95 -15.48 13.32
C CYS A 351 28.61 -15.72 12.60
N LEU A 352 28.39 -16.89 12.00
CA LEU A 352 27.16 -17.28 11.27
C LEU A 352 26.77 -16.29 10.15
N GLY A 353 27.75 -15.61 9.59
CA GLY A 353 27.54 -14.67 8.50
C GLY A 353 27.37 -13.21 8.94
N VAL A 354 27.41 -12.91 10.23
CA VAL A 354 27.21 -11.56 10.77
C VAL A 354 28.46 -10.67 10.61
N GLY A 355 29.67 -11.25 10.62
CA GLY A 355 30.95 -10.51 10.55
C GLY A 355 31.45 -10.04 11.91
N ALA A 356 30.64 -10.07 12.95
CA ALA A 356 30.99 -9.55 14.26
C ALA A 356 30.36 -10.39 15.38
N PHE A 357 30.91 -10.23 16.61
CA PHE A 357 30.36 -10.74 17.85
C PHE A 357 29.86 -9.57 18.72
N TYR A 358 28.66 -9.71 19.27
CA TYR A 358 28.07 -8.72 20.18
C TYR A 358 28.11 -9.24 21.60
N ASN A 359 29.08 -8.75 22.36
CA ASN A 359 29.38 -9.21 23.74
C ASN A 359 28.59 -8.37 24.76
N PRO A 360 27.78 -8.99 25.66
CA PRO A 360 27.06 -8.26 26.69
C PRO A 360 28.00 -7.59 27.69
N THR A 361 27.75 -6.32 28.02
CA THR A 361 28.56 -5.54 28.98
C THR A 361 28.11 -5.69 30.44
N GLY A 362 27.01 -6.39 30.70
CA GLY A 362 26.39 -6.45 32.04
C GLY A 362 25.47 -5.24 32.36
N GLN A 363 25.55 -4.15 31.60
CA GLN A 363 24.70 -2.99 31.79
C GLN A 363 23.37 -3.13 31.07
N VAL A 364 22.26 -2.70 31.69
CA VAL A 364 20.94 -2.71 31.07
C VAL A 364 20.91 -1.69 29.94
N ALA A 365 20.50 -2.16 28.74
CA ALA A 365 20.33 -1.32 27.56
C ALA A 365 18.96 -0.66 27.55
N GLY A 366 18.82 0.45 26.77
CA GLY A 366 17.59 1.17 26.53
C GLY A 366 17.21 2.17 27.61
N LEU A 367 16.06 2.81 27.44
CA LEU A 367 15.57 3.91 28.29
C LEU A 367 14.92 3.43 29.61
N LYS A 368 14.74 2.14 29.81
CA LYS A 368 14.21 1.50 31.03
C LYS A 368 12.80 1.94 31.42
N LEU A 369 12.02 2.45 30.47
CA LEU A 369 10.64 2.83 30.74
C LEU A 369 9.78 1.58 31.02
N THR A 370 8.75 1.75 31.86
CA THR A 370 7.81 0.67 32.18
C THR A 370 6.54 0.87 31.37
N PRO A 371 6.05 -0.14 30.62
CA PRO A 371 4.76 -0.05 29.93
C PRO A 371 3.62 0.21 30.92
N PHE A 372 2.66 1.06 30.56
CA PHE A 372 1.59 1.47 31.48
C PHE A 372 0.52 0.40 31.77
N GLY A 373 0.39 -0.61 30.92
CA GLY A 373 -0.61 -1.66 31.09
C GLY A 373 -0.72 -2.59 29.90
N ALA A 374 -1.54 -3.61 30.03
CA ALA A 374 -1.74 -4.65 29.02
C ALA A 374 -2.22 -4.12 27.66
N GLN A 375 -3.00 -3.04 27.65
CA GLN A 375 -3.48 -2.39 26.40
C GLN A 375 -2.37 -1.88 25.50
N TYR A 376 -1.17 -1.72 26.01
CA TYR A 376 0.02 -1.32 25.26
C TYR A 376 0.85 -2.51 24.76
N ALA A 377 0.46 -3.75 25.06
CA ALA A 377 1.12 -4.92 24.50
C ALA A 377 0.94 -4.99 22.99
N SER A 378 1.98 -5.44 22.28
CA SER A 378 2.01 -5.68 20.84
C SER A 378 2.72 -7.01 20.57
N VAL A 379 2.53 -7.57 19.39
CA VAL A 379 3.04 -8.91 19.04
C VAL A 379 4.55 -9.11 19.27
N ASN A 380 5.33 -8.05 19.14
CA ASN A 380 6.79 -8.08 19.28
C ASN A 380 7.31 -7.27 20.48
N GLY A 381 6.45 -6.94 21.45
CA GLY A 381 6.83 -6.15 22.61
C GLY A 381 5.70 -5.25 23.10
N PHE A 382 5.95 -3.96 23.14
CA PHE A 382 4.97 -2.95 23.56
C PHE A 382 4.86 -1.85 22.51
N LYS A 383 3.70 -1.19 22.44
CA LYS A 383 3.41 -0.14 21.46
C LYS A 383 4.40 1.03 21.58
N THR A 384 4.82 1.53 20.43
CA THR A 384 5.78 2.63 20.27
C THR A 384 5.26 3.70 19.31
N ASP A 385 3.94 3.70 19.03
CA ASP A 385 3.31 4.71 18.18
C ASP A 385 3.39 6.12 18.80
N LYS A 386 3.16 7.13 17.97
CA LYS A 386 3.25 8.54 18.35
C LYS A 386 2.39 8.87 19.59
N THR A 387 1.19 8.33 19.67
CA THR A 387 0.25 8.59 20.78
C THR A 387 0.79 8.01 22.09
N THR A 388 1.31 6.78 22.06
CA THR A 388 1.93 6.12 23.21
C THR A 388 3.18 6.88 23.64
N THR A 389 4.05 7.28 22.71
CA THR A 389 5.30 8.01 23.00
C THR A 389 5.03 9.38 23.60
N VAL A 390 4.06 10.13 23.05
CA VAL A 390 3.66 11.44 23.61
C VAL A 390 3.14 11.30 25.05
N SER A 391 2.36 10.27 25.35
CA SER A 391 1.88 10.00 26.72
C SER A 391 3.03 9.81 27.72
N TYR A 392 4.14 9.17 27.28
CA TYR A 392 5.35 9.05 28.13
C TYR A 392 6.06 10.38 28.33
N THR A 393 6.21 11.21 27.32
CA THR A 393 6.91 12.50 27.44
C THR A 393 6.18 13.44 28.38
N HIS A 394 4.85 13.49 28.34
CA HIS A 394 4.05 14.30 29.26
C HIS A 394 4.10 13.84 30.72
N LEU A 395 4.32 12.54 30.96
CA LEU A 395 4.39 11.99 32.32
C LEU A 395 5.80 11.98 32.93
N THR A 396 6.84 12.03 32.09
CA THR A 396 8.25 11.88 32.53
C THR A 396 9.07 13.18 32.45
N LEU A 397 8.65 14.18 31.69
CA LEU A 397 9.34 15.46 31.58
C LEU A 397 9.57 16.21 32.90
N PRO A 398 8.67 16.19 33.90
CA PRO A 398 8.93 16.85 35.18
C PRO A 398 10.08 16.21 35.99
N THR A 399 10.41 14.95 35.71
CA THR A 399 11.42 14.19 36.48
C THR A 399 12.83 14.21 35.88
N ILE A 400 12.98 14.74 34.66
CA ILE A 400 14.29 14.78 33.97
C ILE A 400 14.96 16.15 34.12
N TYR A 401 14.23 17.19 34.58
CA TYR A 401 14.70 18.56 34.77
C TYR A 401 14.77 18.96 36.28
N SER A 402 14.63 18.04 37.21
CA SER A 402 14.86 18.29 38.65
C SER A 402 16.18 17.68 39.12
#